data_a70b288159c4810856cc9059dd7382b6
#
_entry.id   a70b288159c4810856cc9059dd7382b6
#
_cell.length_a   1.000
_cell.length_b   1.000
_cell.length_c   1.000
_cell.angle_alpha   90.00
_cell.angle_beta   90.00
_cell.angle_gamma   90.00
#
_symmetry.space_group_name_H-M   'P 1'
#
loop_
_entity.id
_entity.type
_entity.pdbx_description
1 polymer ?
#
loop_
_entity_poly.entity_id
_entity_poly.type
_entity_poly.pdbx_seq_one_letter_code
_entity_poly.pdbx_strand_id
1 'polypeptide(L)'
;MQNKASRSKGLWIGIIVVVVAVIAVVLLHNNGKSSGSASKVQTIKVGSGNDAQPFAYLDKSGKPVGMDIALIQAIDKKLPQYKFKLTLSDFPTLITNLKSGKTTMAMEQIEQNTERKQDFKFGSVGYTVWDTLLATKKSTGVLNSFADAKGKKLYVTNSTNQATLTDAYLKKNANAYSVVRGTYTMEQIAQGINSNQFNVYPAPKYSIDLLNRQFKTNLVYGKAVNHSNAYPMFNKKADPKLVKAVNKAMEELKKDGTIKKLSNKWLKGDYVPKD
;
A
#
# COMPACT_ATOMS: atom_id res chain seq x y z
N MET A 1 -79.34 47.75 -25.04
CA MET A 1 -77.94 47.77 -24.48
C MET A 1 -77.77 46.57 -23.59
N GLN A 2 -77.35 45.48 -24.12
CA GLN A 2 -77.11 44.22 -23.33
C GLN A 2 -75.93 43.40 -23.89
N ASN A 3 -75.08 42.94 -22.97
CA ASN A 3 -74.20 41.79 -23.07
C ASN A 3 -72.96 41.81 -23.97
N LYS A 4 -71.84 42.30 -23.39
CA LYS A 4 -70.52 42.02 -23.85
C LYS A 4 -69.56 41.49 -22.70
N ALA A 5 -70.10 40.85 -21.64
CA ALA A 5 -69.29 40.47 -20.48
C ALA A 5 -69.13 38.93 -20.24
N SER A 6 -69.66 38.07 -21.14
CA SER A 6 -69.70 36.61 -20.89
C SER A 6 -68.71 35.76 -21.68
N ARG A 7 -67.98 36.33 -22.67
CA ARG A 7 -67.10 35.54 -23.52
C ARG A 7 -65.60 35.44 -23.03
N SER A 8 -65.18 36.29 -22.08
CA SER A 8 -63.81 36.32 -21.62
C SER A 8 -63.50 35.32 -20.46
N LYS A 9 -64.54 35.00 -19.64
CA LYS A 9 -64.33 34.10 -18.47
C LYS A 9 -64.11 32.62 -18.88
N GLY A 10 -64.74 32.15 -19.96
CA GLY A 10 -64.58 30.78 -20.45
C GLY A 10 -63.18 30.52 -21.04
N LEU A 11 -62.62 31.57 -21.71
CA LEU A 11 -61.27 31.44 -22.32
C LEU A 11 -60.14 31.37 -21.28
N TRP A 12 -60.26 32.08 -20.17
CA TRP A 12 -59.29 32.05 -19.07
C TRP A 12 -59.33 30.77 -18.28
N ILE A 13 -60.50 30.18 -18.08
CA ILE A 13 -60.62 28.85 -17.39
C ILE A 13 -59.99 27.74 -18.24
N GLY A 14 -60.19 27.76 -19.58
CA GLY A 14 -59.54 26.78 -20.47
C GLY A 14 -58.05 26.92 -20.48
N ILE A 15 -57.43 28.07 -20.43
CA ILE A 15 -56.03 28.32 -20.41
C ILE A 15 -55.40 27.85 -19.06
N ILE A 16 -56.10 28.10 -17.94
CA ILE A 16 -55.64 27.67 -16.62
C ILE A 16 -55.64 26.15 -16.49
N VAL A 17 -56.67 25.47 -17.03
CA VAL A 17 -56.72 23.98 -17.02
C VAL A 17 -55.60 23.36 -17.86
N VAL A 18 -55.32 23.93 -19.04
CA VAL A 18 -54.21 23.45 -19.90
C VAL A 18 -52.85 23.70 -19.25
N VAL A 19 -52.63 24.85 -18.61
CA VAL A 19 -51.38 25.17 -17.91
C VAL A 19 -51.17 24.26 -16.70
N VAL A 20 -52.25 23.99 -15.93
CA VAL A 20 -52.18 23.05 -14.80
C VAL A 20 -51.90 21.61 -15.27
N ALA A 21 -52.52 21.18 -16.40
CA ALA A 21 -52.27 19.86 -16.99
C ALA A 21 -50.83 19.74 -17.51
N VAL A 22 -50.29 20.78 -18.15
CA VAL A 22 -48.89 20.80 -18.62
C VAL A 22 -47.91 20.79 -17.45
N ILE A 23 -48.16 21.53 -16.37
CA ILE A 23 -47.35 21.53 -15.16
C ILE A 23 -47.42 20.15 -14.48
N ALA A 24 -48.59 19.51 -14.41
CA ALA A 24 -48.74 18.18 -13.85
C ALA A 24 -47.99 17.13 -14.68
N VAL A 25 -48.01 17.21 -16.01
CA VAL A 25 -47.25 16.30 -16.90
C VAL A 25 -45.73 16.53 -16.79
N VAL A 26 -45.28 17.78 -16.66
CA VAL A 26 -43.87 18.11 -16.43
C VAL A 26 -43.41 17.66 -15.06
N LEU A 27 -44.26 17.77 -14.01
CA LEU A 27 -43.92 17.25 -12.68
C LEU A 27 -43.93 15.73 -12.62
N LEU A 28 -44.83 15.06 -13.37
CA LEU A 28 -44.83 13.59 -13.46
C LEU A 28 -43.68 13.04 -14.34
N HIS A 29 -43.26 13.79 -15.38
CA HIS A 29 -42.09 13.41 -16.19
C HIS A 29 -40.75 13.67 -15.46
N ASN A 30 -40.70 14.65 -14.57
CA ASN A 30 -39.50 14.91 -13.74
C ASN A 30 -39.37 14.00 -12.50
N ASN A 31 -40.44 13.34 -12.07
CA ASN A 31 -40.40 12.35 -10.99
C ASN A 31 -39.87 10.96 -11.42
N GLY A 32 -39.58 10.78 -12.72
CA GLY A 32 -38.91 9.57 -13.25
C GLY A 32 -37.40 9.59 -13.23
N LYS A 33 -36.77 10.65 -12.73
CA LYS A 33 -35.35 10.61 -12.42
C LYS A 33 -35.19 9.82 -11.12
N SER A 34 -34.87 8.53 -11.29
CA SER A 34 -34.25 7.65 -10.31
C SER A 34 -33.49 8.51 -9.27
N SER A 35 -34.01 8.55 -8.05
CA SER A 35 -33.19 8.89 -6.88
C SER A 35 -32.07 7.87 -6.85
N GLY A 36 -30.97 8.17 -7.52
CA GLY A 36 -29.72 7.49 -7.33
C GLY A 36 -29.45 7.59 -5.84
N SER A 37 -29.69 6.51 -5.11
CA SER A 37 -29.25 6.34 -3.74
C SER A 37 -27.78 6.72 -3.75
N ALA A 38 -27.41 7.86 -3.19
CA ALA A 38 -26.04 8.25 -3.00
C ALA A 38 -25.40 7.08 -2.25
N SER A 39 -24.63 6.24 -2.95
CA SER A 39 -24.06 5.05 -2.34
C SER A 39 -23.21 5.53 -1.17
N LYS A 40 -23.57 5.11 0.05
CA LYS A 40 -22.90 5.51 1.27
C LYS A 40 -21.40 5.21 1.10
N VAL A 41 -20.56 6.24 1.19
CA VAL A 41 -19.10 6.09 1.09
C VAL A 41 -18.64 5.07 2.14
N GLN A 42 -18.01 3.99 1.68
CA GLN A 42 -17.57 2.91 2.55
C GLN A 42 -16.19 3.24 3.14
N THR A 43 -16.05 3.18 4.46
CA THR A 43 -14.74 3.34 5.12
C THR A 43 -13.93 2.06 5.04
N ILE A 44 -12.72 2.16 4.50
CA ILE A 44 -11.74 1.08 4.41
C ILE A 44 -10.61 1.37 5.42
N LYS A 45 -10.42 0.48 6.39
CA LYS A 45 -9.31 0.58 7.34
C LYS A 45 -8.04 0.02 6.69
N VAL A 46 -7.00 0.86 6.60
CA VAL A 46 -5.73 0.53 5.93
C VAL A 46 -4.59 0.53 6.95
N GLY A 47 -3.93 -0.60 7.12
CA GLY A 47 -2.70 -0.71 7.91
C GLY A 47 -1.50 -0.18 7.13
N SER A 48 -0.62 0.57 7.82
CA SER A 48 0.69 0.98 7.31
C SER A 48 1.68 1.15 8.46
N GLY A 49 2.95 1.39 8.13
CA GLY A 49 4.01 1.57 9.11
C GLY A 49 3.96 2.92 9.84
N ASN A 50 4.65 3.00 10.97
CA ASN A 50 4.84 4.22 11.75
C ASN A 50 6.30 4.66 11.86
N ASP A 51 7.26 3.79 11.49
CA ASP A 51 8.71 4.00 11.64
C ASP A 51 9.56 3.51 10.45
N ALA A 52 8.91 3.04 9.38
CA ALA A 52 9.56 2.53 8.17
C ALA A 52 9.90 3.66 7.17
N GLN A 53 10.78 4.58 7.56
CA GLN A 53 11.24 5.65 6.65
C GLN A 53 12.02 5.08 5.46
N PRO A 54 11.74 5.55 4.24
CA PRO A 54 10.86 6.64 3.80
C PRO A 54 9.51 6.13 3.24
N PHE A 55 9.10 4.92 3.58
CA PHE A 55 7.91 4.28 3.05
C PHE A 55 6.66 4.70 3.82
N ALA A 56 6.67 4.50 5.14
CA ALA A 56 5.57 4.84 6.03
C ALA A 56 6.12 5.18 7.42
N TYR A 57 6.05 6.44 7.83
CA TYR A 57 6.58 6.91 9.10
C TYR A 57 5.87 8.19 9.56
N LEU A 58 6.09 8.56 10.81
CA LEU A 58 5.64 9.84 11.35
C LEU A 58 6.74 10.90 11.15
N ASP A 59 6.39 12.04 10.57
CA ASP A 59 7.29 13.19 10.51
C ASP A 59 7.44 13.87 11.88
N LYS A 60 8.25 14.91 11.97
CA LYS A 60 8.51 15.66 13.21
C LYS A 60 7.25 16.27 13.84
N SER A 61 6.18 16.44 13.08
CA SER A 61 4.87 16.94 13.56
C SER A 61 3.90 15.81 13.95
N GLY A 62 4.33 14.54 13.86
CA GLY A 62 3.49 13.37 14.10
C GLY A 62 2.55 13.02 12.94
N LYS A 63 2.74 13.63 11.76
CA LYS A 63 1.92 13.36 10.57
C LYS A 63 2.44 12.13 9.81
N PRO A 64 1.54 11.20 9.39
CA PRO A 64 1.90 10.09 8.53
C PRO A 64 2.39 10.59 7.16
N VAL A 65 3.59 10.17 6.78
CA VAL A 65 4.23 10.52 5.51
C VAL A 65 5.01 9.32 4.95
N GLY A 66 5.45 9.41 3.70
CA GLY A 66 6.23 8.40 3.03
C GLY A 66 5.62 7.93 1.72
N MET A 67 6.32 7.05 1.02
CA MET A 67 5.89 6.57 -0.29
C MET A 67 4.57 5.81 -0.23
N ASP A 68 4.43 4.87 0.70
CA ASP A 68 3.22 4.05 0.84
C ASP A 68 2.03 4.89 1.29
N ILE A 69 2.25 5.83 2.23
CA ILE A 69 1.21 6.77 2.67
C ILE A 69 0.73 7.63 1.50
N ALA A 70 1.66 8.16 0.69
CA ALA A 70 1.32 8.97 -0.47
C ALA A 70 0.59 8.15 -1.56
N LEU A 71 0.96 6.88 -1.73
CA LEU A 71 0.29 5.98 -2.67
C LEU A 71 -1.12 5.61 -2.19
N ILE A 72 -1.33 5.34 -0.89
CA ILE A 72 -2.67 5.14 -0.29
C ILE A 72 -3.55 6.37 -0.53
N GLN A 73 -3.00 7.59 -0.34
CA GLN A 73 -3.73 8.84 -0.62
C GLN A 73 -4.07 9.02 -2.10
N ALA A 74 -3.20 8.56 -3.02
CA ALA A 74 -3.47 8.59 -4.45
C ALA A 74 -4.58 7.60 -4.84
N ILE A 75 -4.61 6.41 -4.22
CA ILE A 75 -5.69 5.42 -4.37
C ILE A 75 -7.02 6.00 -3.84
N ASP A 76 -7.02 6.61 -2.64
CA ASP A 76 -8.20 7.23 -2.03
C ASP A 76 -8.84 8.28 -2.97
N LYS A 77 -8.01 9.11 -3.61
CA LYS A 77 -8.47 10.11 -4.60
C LYS A 77 -9.07 9.49 -5.86
N LYS A 78 -8.59 8.32 -6.30
CA LYS A 78 -9.11 7.61 -7.48
C LYS A 78 -10.42 6.87 -7.20
N LEU A 79 -10.76 6.62 -5.94
CA LEU A 79 -11.87 5.75 -5.53
C LEU A 79 -12.87 6.50 -4.62
N PRO A 80 -13.65 7.48 -5.14
CA PRO A 80 -14.52 8.34 -4.33
C PRO A 80 -15.64 7.58 -3.58
N GLN A 81 -15.96 6.35 -4.00
CA GLN A 81 -16.92 5.48 -3.31
C GLN A 81 -16.36 4.87 -2.02
N TYR A 82 -15.05 4.98 -1.78
CA TYR A 82 -14.36 4.53 -0.57
C TYR A 82 -13.72 5.72 0.17
N LYS A 83 -13.51 5.56 1.47
CA LYS A 83 -12.71 6.44 2.31
C LYS A 83 -11.65 5.63 3.03
N PHE A 84 -10.39 5.81 2.67
CA PHE A 84 -9.28 5.06 3.25
C PHE A 84 -8.82 5.72 4.55
N LYS A 85 -9.00 4.99 5.68
CA LYS A 85 -8.60 5.44 7.03
C LYS A 85 -7.36 4.68 7.47
N LEU A 86 -6.26 5.40 7.69
CA LEU A 86 -4.98 4.84 8.13
C LEU A 86 -5.05 4.32 9.58
N THR A 87 -4.39 3.20 9.81
CA THR A 87 -4.06 2.63 11.12
C THR A 87 -2.57 2.31 11.09
N LEU A 88 -1.77 3.00 11.91
CA LEU A 88 -0.32 2.87 11.91
C LEU A 88 0.15 1.94 13.03
N SER A 89 1.16 1.13 12.75
CA SER A 89 1.79 0.22 13.72
C SER A 89 3.15 -0.24 13.21
N ASP A 90 3.90 -0.97 14.02
CA ASP A 90 5.02 -1.75 13.56
C ASP A 90 4.59 -2.87 12.60
N PHE A 91 5.54 -3.41 11.84
CA PHE A 91 5.25 -4.40 10.80
C PHE A 91 4.62 -5.71 11.34
N PRO A 92 5.09 -6.35 12.43
CA PRO A 92 4.43 -7.52 13.00
C PRO A 92 2.99 -7.28 13.43
N THR A 93 2.73 -6.15 14.07
CA THR A 93 1.38 -5.73 14.49
C THR A 93 0.48 -5.46 13.29
N LEU A 94 1.01 -4.84 12.21
CA LEU A 94 0.29 -4.62 10.96
C LEU A 94 -0.20 -5.95 10.36
N ILE A 95 0.66 -6.97 10.27
CA ILE A 95 0.30 -8.30 9.74
C ILE A 95 -0.80 -8.95 10.60
N THR A 96 -0.66 -8.87 11.93
CA THR A 96 -1.66 -9.40 12.89
C THR A 96 -3.01 -8.70 12.75
N ASN A 97 -3.02 -7.36 12.64
CA ASN A 97 -4.22 -6.57 12.44
C ASN A 97 -4.93 -6.90 11.12
N LEU A 98 -4.16 -7.14 10.06
CA LEU A 98 -4.73 -7.54 8.78
C LEU A 98 -5.31 -8.95 8.84
N LYS A 99 -4.62 -9.91 9.47
CA LYS A 99 -5.08 -11.29 9.61
C LYS A 99 -6.37 -11.39 10.42
N SER A 100 -6.47 -10.66 11.51
CA SER A 100 -7.67 -10.61 12.35
C SER A 100 -8.85 -9.84 11.74
N GLY A 101 -8.64 -9.08 10.64
CA GLY A 101 -9.66 -8.23 10.02
C GLY A 101 -9.86 -6.87 10.72
N LYS A 102 -9.01 -6.51 11.67
CA LYS A 102 -9.00 -5.17 12.28
C LYS A 102 -8.68 -4.09 11.24
N THR A 103 -7.85 -4.43 10.25
CA THR A 103 -7.67 -3.67 9.00
C THR A 103 -8.12 -4.52 7.81
N THR A 104 -8.56 -3.87 6.73
CA THR A 104 -9.06 -4.52 5.51
C THR A 104 -7.97 -4.66 4.45
N MET A 105 -7.08 -3.68 4.38
CA MET A 105 -5.95 -3.58 3.47
C MET A 105 -4.70 -3.17 4.23
N ALA A 106 -3.53 -3.53 3.73
CA ALA A 106 -2.25 -3.07 4.25
C ALA A 106 -1.29 -2.73 3.10
N MET A 107 -0.48 -1.68 3.30
CA MET A 107 0.61 -1.28 2.41
C MET A 107 1.79 -0.82 3.26
N GLU A 108 2.88 -1.55 3.19
CA GLU A 108 4.18 -1.27 3.81
C GLU A 108 5.26 -2.14 3.15
N GLN A 109 5.46 -1.95 1.84
CA GLN A 109 6.43 -2.71 1.06
C GLN A 109 6.27 -4.24 1.20
N ILE A 110 5.02 -4.72 1.20
CA ILE A 110 4.69 -6.11 1.51
C ILE A 110 4.89 -7.00 0.29
N GLU A 111 5.80 -7.94 0.40
CA GLU A 111 6.10 -8.95 -0.63
C GLU A 111 5.12 -10.11 -0.56
N GLN A 112 4.89 -10.73 -1.72
CA GLN A 112 4.19 -12.02 -1.80
C GLN A 112 5.15 -13.15 -1.44
N ASN A 113 4.66 -14.14 -0.67
CA ASN A 113 5.29 -15.44 -0.50
C ASN A 113 4.20 -16.52 -0.32
N THR A 114 4.60 -17.80 -0.33
CA THR A 114 3.67 -18.93 -0.26
C THR A 114 2.82 -18.92 1.01
N GLU A 115 3.45 -18.62 2.17
CA GLU A 115 2.77 -18.56 3.46
C GLU A 115 1.71 -17.45 3.48
N ARG A 116 2.09 -16.22 3.09
CA ARG A 116 1.17 -15.08 3.05
C ARG A 116 0.00 -15.29 2.10
N LYS A 117 0.19 -15.97 0.97
CA LYS A 117 -0.89 -16.28 0.02
C LYS A 117 -1.96 -17.21 0.60
N GLN A 118 -1.63 -18.01 1.61
CA GLN A 118 -2.61 -18.84 2.32
C GLN A 118 -3.56 -17.98 3.16
N ASP A 119 -3.03 -16.97 3.85
CA ASP A 119 -3.76 -16.14 4.82
C ASP A 119 -4.36 -14.85 4.23
N PHE A 120 -3.84 -14.36 3.11
CA PHE A 120 -4.16 -13.04 2.56
C PHE A 120 -4.47 -13.10 1.06
N LYS A 121 -5.14 -12.05 0.56
CA LYS A 121 -5.22 -11.72 -0.86
C LYS A 121 -4.19 -10.64 -1.18
N PHE A 122 -3.70 -10.62 -2.41
CA PHE A 122 -2.77 -9.60 -2.90
C PHE A 122 -3.36 -8.84 -4.07
N GLY A 123 -2.96 -7.58 -4.20
CA GLY A 123 -3.16 -6.82 -5.43
C GLY A 123 -2.35 -7.43 -6.57
N SER A 124 -2.76 -7.14 -7.81
CA SER A 124 -2.10 -7.62 -9.04
C SER A 124 -0.93 -6.73 -9.48
N VAL A 125 -0.87 -5.47 -9.01
CA VAL A 125 0.12 -4.47 -9.45
C VAL A 125 1.21 -4.30 -8.40
N GLY A 126 2.42 -4.73 -8.73
CA GLY A 126 3.62 -4.41 -7.95
C GLY A 126 3.98 -2.93 -8.08
N TYR A 127 4.38 -2.29 -6.99
CA TYR A 127 4.66 -0.85 -6.98
C TYR A 127 6.11 -0.47 -6.60
N THR A 128 6.88 -1.42 -6.04
CA THR A 128 8.31 -1.25 -5.74
C THR A 128 9.03 -2.58 -5.94
N VAL A 129 10.19 -2.58 -6.61
CA VAL A 129 11.09 -3.74 -6.65
C VAL A 129 11.65 -3.96 -5.26
N TRP A 130 11.57 -5.20 -4.75
CA TRP A 130 11.95 -5.58 -3.39
C TRP A 130 12.85 -6.81 -3.35
N ASP A 131 13.81 -6.84 -4.26
CA ASP A 131 14.80 -7.92 -4.31
C ASP A 131 15.58 -8.01 -3.00
N THR A 132 15.80 -9.23 -2.50
CA THR A 132 16.60 -9.46 -1.29
C THR A 132 18.06 -9.66 -1.66
N LEU A 133 18.91 -8.82 -1.09
CA LEU A 133 20.37 -8.86 -1.18
C LEU A 133 20.94 -9.19 0.20
N LEU A 134 22.12 -9.80 0.27
CA LEU A 134 22.85 -10.03 1.52
C LEU A 134 23.88 -8.91 1.70
N ALA A 135 23.53 -7.90 2.49
CA ALA A 135 24.41 -6.77 2.79
C ALA A 135 25.41 -7.13 3.88
N THR A 136 26.68 -6.77 3.68
CA THR A 136 27.78 -7.03 4.60
C THR A 136 28.73 -5.84 4.64
N LYS A 137 29.59 -5.78 5.67
CA LYS A 137 30.74 -4.86 5.63
C LYS A 137 31.70 -5.28 4.49
N LYS A 138 32.40 -4.31 3.90
CA LYS A 138 33.42 -4.57 2.87
C LYS A 138 34.49 -5.59 3.36
N SER A 139 34.85 -5.57 4.63
CA SER A 139 35.80 -6.53 5.25
C SER A 139 35.27 -7.96 5.30
N THR A 140 33.96 -8.16 5.30
CA THR A 140 33.32 -9.50 5.27
C THR A 140 33.28 -10.07 3.84
N GLY A 141 33.36 -9.21 2.82
CA GLY A 141 33.25 -9.58 1.41
C GLY A 141 31.81 -9.64 0.92
N VAL A 142 31.66 -9.89 -0.38
CA VAL A 142 30.36 -9.97 -1.07
C VAL A 142 29.79 -11.38 -0.93
N LEU A 143 28.50 -11.48 -0.61
CA LEU A 143 27.74 -12.73 -0.56
C LEU A 143 26.73 -12.78 -1.69
N ASN A 144 26.65 -13.90 -2.42
CA ASN A 144 25.74 -14.11 -3.56
C ASN A 144 24.66 -15.16 -3.27
N SER A 145 24.75 -15.84 -2.13
CA SER A 145 23.81 -16.87 -1.69
C SER A 145 23.77 -16.99 -0.17
N PHE A 146 22.73 -17.60 0.37
CA PHE A 146 22.68 -17.93 1.81
C PHE A 146 23.77 -18.93 2.21
N ALA A 147 24.30 -19.74 1.27
CA ALA A 147 25.42 -20.64 1.54
C ALA A 147 26.70 -19.87 1.91
N ASP A 148 26.94 -18.71 1.28
CA ASP A 148 28.11 -17.87 1.54
C ASP A 148 28.07 -17.22 2.94
N ALA A 149 26.89 -17.24 3.57
CA ALA A 149 26.70 -16.73 4.93
C ALA A 149 27.04 -17.74 6.03
N LYS A 150 27.62 -18.93 5.68
CA LYS A 150 28.01 -19.98 6.64
C LYS A 150 28.90 -19.39 7.74
N GLY A 151 28.56 -19.71 9.00
CA GLY A 151 29.29 -19.27 10.19
C GLY A 151 29.10 -17.79 10.56
N LYS A 152 28.28 -17.05 9.82
CA LYS A 152 27.98 -15.63 10.08
C LYS A 152 26.77 -15.46 10.97
N LYS A 153 26.50 -14.24 11.40
CA LYS A 153 25.34 -13.86 12.18
C LYS A 153 24.49 -12.89 11.35
N LEU A 154 23.26 -13.30 11.03
CA LEU A 154 22.31 -12.51 10.25
C LEU A 154 21.39 -11.72 11.19
N TYR A 155 20.92 -10.56 10.74
CA TYR A 155 19.79 -9.85 11.36
C TYR A 155 18.58 -9.89 10.41
N VAL A 156 17.40 -10.21 10.95
CA VAL A 156 16.12 -10.12 10.24
C VAL A 156 15.04 -9.51 11.12
N THR A 157 14.21 -8.67 10.53
CA THR A 157 12.99 -8.19 11.19
C THR A 157 11.94 -9.30 11.17
N ASN A 158 11.26 -9.51 12.31
CA ASN A 158 10.21 -10.53 12.43
C ASN A 158 9.10 -10.32 11.40
N SER A 159 8.51 -11.43 10.93
CA SER A 159 7.39 -11.46 9.98
C SER A 159 7.70 -10.88 8.58
N THR A 160 8.97 -10.53 8.28
CA THR A 160 9.38 -10.11 6.93
C THR A 160 9.60 -11.31 6.00
N ASN A 161 9.60 -11.07 4.68
CA ASN A 161 9.96 -12.10 3.72
C ASN A 161 11.42 -12.53 3.88
N GLN A 162 12.31 -11.62 4.26
CA GLN A 162 13.72 -11.90 4.56
C GLN A 162 13.86 -12.89 5.73
N ALA A 163 13.00 -12.78 6.75
CA ALA A 163 12.96 -13.77 7.84
C ALA A 163 12.50 -15.14 7.32
N THR A 164 11.43 -15.17 6.52
CA THR A 164 10.92 -16.41 5.89
C THR A 164 11.98 -17.10 5.04
N LEU A 165 12.69 -16.35 4.17
CA LEU A 165 13.77 -16.88 3.33
C LEU A 165 14.93 -17.43 4.16
N THR A 166 15.32 -16.71 5.21
CA THR A 166 16.38 -17.09 6.15
C THR A 166 16.03 -18.41 6.86
N ASP A 167 14.78 -18.53 7.35
CA ASP A 167 14.30 -19.74 8.03
C ASP A 167 14.17 -20.93 7.08
N ALA A 168 13.68 -20.71 5.87
CA ALA A 168 13.57 -21.75 4.86
C ALA A 168 14.96 -22.34 4.50
N TYR A 169 16.01 -21.52 4.48
CA TYR A 169 17.36 -21.99 4.27
C TYR A 169 17.88 -22.79 5.48
N LEU A 170 17.71 -22.28 6.72
CA LEU A 170 18.14 -22.97 7.94
C LEU A 170 17.42 -24.31 8.15
N LYS A 171 16.16 -24.42 7.77
CA LYS A 171 15.41 -25.69 7.84
C LYS A 171 16.07 -26.81 7.03
N LYS A 172 16.72 -26.45 5.92
CA LYS A 172 17.45 -27.39 5.04
C LYS A 172 18.93 -27.52 5.40
N ASN A 173 19.51 -26.55 6.07
CA ASN A 173 20.93 -26.41 6.35
C ASN A 173 21.12 -26.01 7.82
N ALA A 174 20.85 -26.95 8.73
CA ALA A 174 20.94 -26.69 10.17
C ALA A 174 22.32 -26.13 10.56
N ASN A 175 22.32 -25.11 11.44
CA ASN A 175 23.55 -24.48 11.95
C ASN A 175 24.41 -23.79 10.87
N ALA A 176 23.87 -23.49 9.67
CA ALA A 176 24.61 -22.76 8.64
C ALA A 176 25.05 -21.37 9.14
N TYR A 177 24.22 -20.68 9.87
CA TYR A 177 24.47 -19.36 10.47
C TYR A 177 23.56 -19.14 11.69
N SER A 178 23.87 -18.15 12.52
CA SER A 178 22.98 -17.70 13.60
C SER A 178 22.13 -16.49 13.17
N VAL A 179 21.00 -16.25 13.87
CA VAL A 179 20.06 -15.17 13.51
C VAL A 179 19.71 -14.34 14.74
N VAL A 180 19.93 -13.04 14.63
CA VAL A 180 19.40 -12.01 15.54
C VAL A 180 18.05 -11.58 14.99
N ARG A 181 17.04 -11.55 15.85
CA ARG A 181 15.66 -11.16 15.48
C ARG A 181 15.20 -9.98 16.30
N GLY A 182 14.43 -9.12 15.68
CA GLY A 182 13.85 -7.97 16.35
C GLY A 182 13.10 -7.06 15.41
N THR A 183 12.63 -5.92 15.94
CA THR A 183 12.06 -4.82 15.16
C THR A 183 12.96 -3.61 15.40
N TYR A 184 14.08 -3.56 14.69
CA TYR A 184 15.11 -2.51 14.84
C TYR A 184 14.81 -1.35 13.89
N THR A 185 15.05 -0.13 14.35
CA THR A 185 15.13 1.05 13.50
C THR A 185 16.35 0.97 12.57
N MET A 186 16.37 1.77 11.49
CA MET A 186 17.55 1.82 10.60
C MET A 186 18.83 2.23 11.34
N GLU A 187 18.72 3.10 12.35
CA GLU A 187 19.85 3.46 13.20
C GLU A 187 20.35 2.28 14.02
N GLN A 188 19.46 1.53 14.67
CA GLN A 188 19.82 0.32 15.43
C GLN A 188 20.42 -0.76 14.53
N ILE A 189 19.94 -0.90 13.28
CA ILE A 189 20.55 -1.80 12.30
C ILE A 189 21.97 -1.34 11.97
N ALA A 190 22.18 -0.05 11.73
CA ALA A 190 23.53 0.50 11.49
C ALA A 190 24.46 0.28 12.67
N GLN A 191 24.00 0.52 13.89
CA GLN A 191 24.76 0.27 15.13
C GLN A 191 25.11 -1.22 15.30
N GLY A 192 24.15 -2.12 15.07
CA GLY A 192 24.35 -3.58 15.16
C GLY A 192 25.38 -4.09 14.15
N ILE A 193 25.37 -3.58 12.93
CA ILE A 193 26.38 -3.87 11.91
C ILE A 193 27.74 -3.32 12.35
N ASN A 194 27.82 -2.08 12.79
CA ASN A 194 29.09 -1.43 13.15
C ASN A 194 29.74 -2.09 14.35
N SER A 195 28.97 -2.52 15.35
CA SER A 195 29.43 -3.23 16.56
C SER A 195 29.68 -4.72 16.34
N ASN A 196 29.44 -5.28 15.15
CA ASN A 196 29.47 -6.72 14.84
C ASN A 196 28.48 -7.56 15.68
N GLN A 197 27.39 -6.95 16.19
CA GLN A 197 26.28 -7.69 16.77
C GLN A 197 25.72 -8.70 15.75
N PHE A 198 25.72 -8.33 14.47
CA PHE A 198 25.48 -9.19 13.32
C PHE A 198 26.33 -8.72 12.12
N ASN A 199 26.58 -9.65 11.16
CA ASN A 199 27.52 -9.43 10.06
C ASN A 199 26.81 -9.33 8.70
N VAL A 200 25.59 -9.86 8.60
CA VAL A 200 24.81 -9.91 7.36
C VAL A 200 23.41 -9.34 7.60
N TYR A 201 22.98 -8.47 6.71
CA TYR A 201 21.64 -7.91 6.69
C TYR A 201 20.95 -8.27 5.36
N PRO A 202 20.09 -9.29 5.35
CA PRO A 202 19.24 -9.59 4.21
C PRO A 202 18.22 -8.44 4.02
N ALA A 203 18.37 -7.68 2.94
CA ALA A 203 17.58 -6.46 2.75
C ALA A 203 17.45 -6.08 1.26
N PRO A 204 16.45 -5.28 0.88
CA PRO A 204 16.39 -4.71 -0.46
C PRO A 204 17.47 -3.64 -0.67
N LYS A 205 17.92 -3.51 -1.91
CA LYS A 205 18.94 -2.52 -2.31
C LYS A 205 18.68 -1.13 -1.74
N TYR A 206 17.43 -0.70 -1.78
CA TYR A 206 17.04 0.59 -1.26
C TYR A 206 17.42 0.78 0.23
N SER A 207 17.12 -0.21 1.10
CA SER A 207 17.46 -0.15 2.53
C SER A 207 18.96 -0.13 2.77
N ILE A 208 19.74 -0.88 1.97
CA ILE A 208 21.20 -0.88 2.01
C ILE A 208 21.77 0.48 1.62
N ASP A 209 21.26 1.05 0.51
CA ASP A 209 21.68 2.37 0.04
C ASP A 209 21.32 3.47 1.06
N LEU A 210 20.18 3.34 1.76
CA LEU A 210 19.78 4.24 2.83
C LEU A 210 20.75 4.19 4.01
N LEU A 211 21.10 2.99 4.49
CA LEU A 211 22.09 2.78 5.55
C LEU A 211 23.43 3.41 5.18
N ASN A 212 23.90 3.18 3.95
CA ASN A 212 25.16 3.75 3.47
C ASN A 212 25.12 5.27 3.43
N ARG A 213 24.01 5.87 2.96
CA ARG A 213 23.89 7.35 2.87
C ARG A 213 23.74 8.03 4.22
N GLN A 214 22.86 7.49 5.09
CA GLN A 214 22.51 8.17 6.34
C GLN A 214 23.49 7.86 7.49
N PHE A 215 23.97 6.61 7.56
CA PHE A 215 24.75 6.10 8.69
C PHE A 215 26.18 5.74 8.31
N LYS A 216 26.60 5.99 7.05
CA LYS A 216 27.97 5.77 6.55
C LYS A 216 28.48 4.34 6.81
N THR A 217 27.59 3.35 6.68
CA THR A 217 27.92 1.95 7.01
C THR A 217 28.84 1.28 5.99
N ASN A 218 28.96 1.83 4.76
CA ASN A 218 29.82 1.30 3.68
C ASN A 218 29.57 -0.19 3.36
N LEU A 219 28.28 -0.58 3.41
CA LEU A 219 27.87 -1.94 3.10
C LEU A 219 28.04 -2.25 1.62
N VAL A 220 28.45 -3.50 1.34
CA VAL A 220 28.52 -4.08 0.00
C VAL A 220 27.51 -5.23 -0.09
N TYR A 221 27.13 -5.61 -1.31
CA TYR A 221 26.21 -6.71 -1.58
C TYR A 221 26.51 -7.32 -2.95
N GLY A 222 26.09 -8.57 -3.14
CA GLY A 222 26.23 -9.30 -4.39
C GLY A 222 24.93 -9.39 -5.19
N LYS A 223 24.73 -10.54 -5.83
CA LYS A 223 23.48 -10.83 -6.58
C LYS A 223 22.30 -10.95 -5.62
N ALA A 224 21.09 -10.68 -6.12
CA ALA A 224 19.86 -10.93 -5.40
C ALA A 224 19.71 -12.44 -5.10
N VAL A 225 19.41 -12.77 -3.85
CA VAL A 225 19.11 -14.14 -3.43
C VAL A 225 17.63 -14.47 -3.55
N ASN A 226 16.79 -13.44 -3.77
CA ASN A 226 15.38 -13.56 -4.08
C ASN A 226 14.92 -12.32 -4.86
N HIS A 227 14.14 -12.53 -5.91
CA HIS A 227 13.48 -11.46 -6.67
C HIS A 227 12.03 -11.32 -6.21
N SER A 228 11.62 -10.11 -5.88
CA SER A 228 10.28 -9.83 -5.37
C SER A 228 9.86 -8.38 -5.65
N ASN A 229 8.55 -8.15 -5.54
CA ASN A 229 7.96 -6.81 -5.58
C ASN A 229 7.04 -6.60 -4.37
N ALA A 230 6.83 -5.34 -4.00
CA ALA A 230 5.85 -4.96 -3.00
C ALA A 230 4.47 -4.80 -3.65
N TYR A 231 3.43 -5.24 -2.93
CA TYR A 231 2.03 -5.22 -3.38
C TYR A 231 1.09 -4.73 -2.28
N PRO A 232 -0.05 -4.12 -2.61
CA PRO A 232 -1.16 -4.01 -1.67
C PRO A 232 -1.58 -5.40 -1.19
N MET A 233 -1.74 -5.60 0.11
CA MET A 233 -2.20 -6.84 0.70
C MET A 233 -3.54 -6.63 1.39
N PHE A 234 -4.44 -7.61 1.29
CA PHE A 234 -5.80 -7.54 1.80
C PHE A 234 -6.09 -8.71 2.74
N ASN A 235 -6.94 -8.45 3.74
CA ASN A 235 -7.52 -9.53 4.54
C ASN A 235 -8.16 -10.58 3.62
N LYS A 236 -8.09 -11.86 4.00
CA LYS A 236 -8.63 -12.98 3.20
C LYS A 236 -10.11 -12.82 2.88
N LYS A 237 -10.88 -12.18 3.77
CA LYS A 237 -12.32 -11.91 3.64
C LYS A 237 -12.64 -10.57 2.97
N ALA A 238 -11.63 -9.80 2.52
CA ALA A 238 -11.86 -8.51 1.85
C ALA A 238 -12.79 -8.66 0.64
N ASP A 239 -13.69 -7.69 0.47
CA ASP A 239 -14.64 -7.66 -0.64
C ASP A 239 -13.89 -7.71 -1.99
N PRO A 240 -14.20 -8.67 -2.88
CA PRO A 240 -13.59 -8.71 -4.21
C PRO A 240 -13.77 -7.45 -5.04
N LYS A 241 -14.86 -6.70 -4.82
CA LYS A 241 -15.10 -5.41 -5.50
C LYS A 241 -14.06 -4.37 -5.08
N LEU A 242 -13.72 -4.31 -3.78
CA LEU A 242 -12.65 -3.44 -3.28
C LEU A 242 -11.31 -3.83 -3.89
N VAL A 243 -10.94 -5.11 -3.87
CA VAL A 243 -9.67 -5.59 -4.44
C VAL A 243 -9.55 -5.23 -5.91
N LYS A 244 -10.62 -5.47 -6.70
CA LYS A 244 -10.68 -5.10 -8.12
C LYS A 244 -10.55 -3.58 -8.33
N ALA A 245 -11.23 -2.78 -7.51
CA ALA A 245 -11.18 -1.31 -7.61
C ALA A 245 -9.76 -0.79 -7.29
N VAL A 246 -9.11 -1.30 -6.23
CA VAL A 246 -7.73 -0.92 -5.89
C VAL A 246 -6.77 -1.35 -6.99
N ASN A 247 -6.88 -2.56 -7.55
CA ASN A 247 -6.04 -3.00 -8.66
C ASN A 247 -6.15 -2.06 -9.86
N LYS A 248 -7.38 -1.71 -10.27
CA LYS A 248 -7.60 -0.77 -11.38
C LYS A 248 -6.99 0.61 -11.08
N ALA A 249 -7.17 1.13 -9.87
CA ALA A 249 -6.56 2.40 -9.47
C ALA A 249 -5.02 2.32 -9.52
N MET A 250 -4.42 1.21 -9.08
CA MET A 250 -2.97 0.99 -9.13
C MET A 250 -2.45 0.90 -10.57
N GLU A 251 -3.17 0.22 -11.48
CA GLU A 251 -2.85 0.18 -12.91
C GLU A 251 -2.84 1.58 -13.53
N GLU A 252 -3.88 2.37 -13.23
CA GLU A 252 -3.95 3.77 -13.69
C GLU A 252 -2.81 4.62 -13.14
N LEU A 253 -2.50 4.51 -11.82
CA LEU A 253 -1.42 5.25 -11.17
C LEU A 253 -0.03 4.82 -11.66
N LYS A 254 0.14 3.56 -12.09
CA LYS A 254 1.36 3.10 -12.76
C LYS A 254 1.47 3.69 -14.16
N LYS A 255 0.40 3.61 -14.95
CA LYS A 255 0.32 4.10 -16.34
C LYS A 255 0.49 5.62 -16.44
N ASP A 256 -0.09 6.41 -15.53
CA ASP A 256 0.02 7.87 -15.54
C ASP A 256 1.34 8.39 -14.94
N GLY A 257 2.22 7.48 -14.51
CA GLY A 257 3.53 7.78 -13.96
C GLY A 257 3.51 8.29 -12.51
N THR A 258 2.37 8.25 -11.82
CA THR A 258 2.26 8.68 -10.42
C THR A 258 3.14 7.83 -9.51
N ILE A 259 3.12 6.49 -9.65
CA ILE A 259 3.97 5.60 -8.84
C ILE A 259 5.46 5.92 -9.07
N LYS A 260 5.88 6.14 -10.30
CA LYS A 260 7.26 6.55 -10.64
C LYS A 260 7.65 7.90 -10.01
N LYS A 261 6.74 8.89 -10.04
CA LYS A 261 6.96 10.19 -9.38
C LYS A 261 7.14 10.01 -7.87
N LEU A 262 6.33 9.16 -7.23
CA LEU A 262 6.44 8.86 -5.81
C LEU A 262 7.76 8.12 -5.49
N SER A 263 8.16 7.13 -6.30
CA SER A 263 9.45 6.44 -6.17
C SER A 263 10.60 7.45 -6.24
N ASN A 264 10.66 8.30 -7.25
CA ASN A 264 11.71 9.31 -7.39
C ASN A 264 11.72 10.31 -6.22
N LYS A 265 10.55 10.75 -5.75
CA LYS A 265 10.45 11.67 -4.62
C LYS A 265 11.00 11.07 -3.34
N TRP A 266 10.55 9.87 -2.99
CA TRP A 266 10.79 9.27 -1.68
C TRP A 266 12.04 8.39 -1.65
N LEU A 267 12.29 7.60 -2.71
CA LEU A 267 13.39 6.64 -2.76
C LEU A 267 14.62 7.19 -3.48
N LYS A 268 14.52 8.39 -4.10
CA LYS A 268 15.59 9.02 -4.88
C LYS A 268 16.01 8.19 -6.10
N GLY A 269 15.07 7.44 -6.68
CA GLY A 269 15.27 6.61 -7.86
C GLY A 269 13.96 5.95 -8.33
N ASP A 270 14.00 5.40 -9.55
CA ASP A 270 12.89 4.64 -10.13
C ASP A 270 13.02 3.17 -9.73
N TYR A 271 12.26 2.75 -8.73
CA TYR A 271 12.16 1.37 -8.26
C TYR A 271 10.83 0.70 -8.65
N VAL A 272 10.10 1.27 -9.61
CA VAL A 272 8.85 0.68 -10.10
C VAL A 272 9.18 -0.59 -10.91
N PRO A 273 8.51 -1.73 -10.65
CA PRO A 273 8.70 -2.94 -11.43
C PRO A 273 8.43 -2.67 -12.91
N LYS A 274 9.35 -3.09 -13.77
CA LYS A 274 9.13 -3.15 -15.21
C LYS A 274 8.31 -4.40 -15.49
N ASP A 275 7.26 -4.25 -16.30
CA ASP A 275 6.45 -5.39 -16.77
C ASP A 275 7.25 -6.28 -17.69
#